data_aa0c358c39d472182821f490b859e043
#
_entry.id   aa0c358c39d472182821f490b859e043
#
_cell.length_a   1.000
_cell.length_b   1.000
_cell.length_c   1.000
_cell.angle_alpha   90.00
_cell.angle_beta   90.00
_cell.angle_gamma   90.00
#
_symmetry.space_group_name_H-M   'P 1'
#
loop_
_entity.id
_entity.type
_entity.pdbx_description
1 polymer ?
#
loop_
_entity_poly.entity_id
_entity_poly.type
_entity_poly.pdbx_seq_one_letter_code
_entity_poly.pdbx_strand_id
1 'polypeptide(L)'
;MKKNQYINLRSILILSLGIAIFSSCEREFSDDVEFETFSTNGDIFIDAPVGLTDEFFDSFDPNAGANPEGFGTDDNVAFRGQSSIRIDVPAPDDPDGGFIGGIFLDRGDGRNLTGFDALTFYTKGSITATIGEVGFGTDFGENKFAVTAQNIRLSTDWRKVIIPIPDPSKLVQERGMFFFSAGTQTTNGFGYTFWIDELRFEKLGTIAQPRPAILNGVDVEQDGFVGAPVSLGGLTQTFNLDTGQNFTVTAAPRYFNFESSDLSVASVNELGVVSVLGTGDAAITATLANVAASGSLNLNVAGSFDFAPTPPDRNPEDVISIFSDSYNNITVDFFNGFFGGSTTLGGAIPVADQNVIQYTNLNFVSVEFSNPTVDASQMTHIHVDVKVDETLDPGDALIIELVDFGANNVANGPGTDDSAGAAPPVTSALRSGEWVGIDIPITSFSNGTGGGFTGLISTTNLAQVSFVSSTISDISVDNIYLYRE
;
A
#
# COMPACT_ATOMS: atom_id res chain seq x y z
N MET A 1 67.87 14.57 61.02
CA MET A 1 66.92 13.44 60.96
C MET A 1 66.43 13.29 59.54
N LYS A 2 66.93 12.36 58.70
CA LYS A 2 66.49 12.01 57.38
C LYS A 2 65.44 10.93 57.46
N LYS A 3 64.19 11.21 57.04
CA LYS A 3 63.14 10.19 56.85
C LYS A 3 63.30 9.62 55.46
N ASN A 4 63.70 8.37 55.34
CA ASN A 4 63.60 7.59 54.09
C ASN A 4 62.14 7.21 53.81
N GLN A 5 61.60 7.67 52.70
CA GLN A 5 60.34 7.17 52.16
C GLN A 5 60.62 5.93 51.28
N TYR A 6 60.23 4.75 51.77
CA TYR A 6 60.23 3.56 50.95
C TYR A 6 58.93 3.59 50.09
N ILE A 7 59.05 3.84 48.80
CA ILE A 7 57.99 3.65 47.84
C ILE A 7 57.83 2.12 47.69
N ASN A 8 56.67 1.63 48.04
CA ASN A 8 56.35 0.23 47.98
C ASN A 8 56.32 -0.30 46.54
N LEU A 9 57.28 -1.14 46.17
CA LEU A 9 57.40 -1.74 44.81
C LEU A 9 56.13 -2.50 44.37
N ARG A 10 55.32 -2.94 45.34
CA ARG A 10 54.01 -3.59 45.09
C ARG A 10 52.96 -2.63 44.53
N SER A 11 52.99 -1.37 44.90
CA SER A 11 52.06 -0.36 44.39
C SER A 11 52.37 0.04 42.94
N ILE A 12 53.62 0.02 42.53
CA ILE A 12 54.04 0.28 41.15
C ILE A 12 53.69 -0.90 40.24
N LEU A 13 53.81 -2.15 40.74
CA LEU A 13 53.46 -3.34 39.97
C LEU A 13 51.95 -3.46 39.73
N ILE A 14 51.09 -3.06 40.68
CA ILE A 14 49.64 -3.04 40.55
C ILE A 14 49.20 -1.92 39.61
N LEU A 15 49.88 -0.77 39.61
CA LEU A 15 49.54 0.34 38.69
C LEU A 15 49.97 0.02 37.26
N SER A 16 51.09 -0.68 37.05
CA SER A 16 51.52 -1.12 35.70
C SER A 16 50.65 -2.23 35.12
N LEU A 17 50.13 -3.14 36.00
CA LEU A 17 49.21 -4.19 35.56
C LEU A 17 47.81 -3.64 35.26
N GLY A 18 47.37 -2.57 35.95
CA GLY A 18 46.09 -1.87 35.66
C GLY A 18 46.10 -1.11 34.34
N ILE A 19 47.24 -0.59 33.89
CA ILE A 19 47.37 0.11 32.61
C ILE A 19 47.43 -0.86 31.43
N ALA A 20 47.93 -2.09 31.64
CA ALA A 20 47.95 -3.12 30.61
C ALA A 20 46.58 -3.75 30.28
N ILE A 21 45.57 -3.56 31.16
CA ILE A 21 44.21 -4.10 30.94
C ILE A 21 43.33 -3.13 30.12
N PHE A 22 43.73 -1.86 29.97
CA PHE A 22 42.98 -0.87 29.18
C PHE A 22 43.56 -0.61 27.77
N SER A 23 44.61 -1.33 27.35
CA SER A 23 44.90 -1.45 25.93
C SER A 23 43.93 -2.48 25.36
N SER A 24 42.66 -2.11 25.22
CA SER A 24 41.75 -2.73 24.27
C SER A 24 42.45 -2.70 22.92
N CYS A 25 42.82 -3.86 22.41
CA CYS A 25 43.19 -4.01 21.01
C CYS A 25 41.98 -3.48 20.20
N GLU A 26 42.04 -2.24 19.75
CA GLU A 26 41.42 -1.91 18.48
C GLU A 26 42.14 -2.83 17.48
N ARG A 27 41.52 -3.96 17.16
CA ARG A 27 41.90 -4.73 15.99
C ARG A 27 41.59 -3.82 14.81
N GLU A 28 42.58 -3.11 14.32
CA GLU A 28 42.53 -2.64 12.95
C GLU A 28 42.31 -3.89 12.09
N PHE A 29 41.30 -3.83 11.22
CA PHE A 29 41.12 -4.90 10.25
C PHE A 29 42.45 -5.05 9.51
N SER A 30 42.94 -6.27 9.35
CA SER A 30 44.10 -6.57 8.53
C SER A 30 43.88 -5.99 7.14
N ASP A 31 44.90 -5.44 6.52
CA ASP A 31 44.85 -4.99 5.11
C ASP A 31 44.45 -6.11 4.13
N ASP A 32 44.42 -7.37 4.62
CA ASP A 32 44.00 -8.56 3.89
C ASP A 32 42.52 -8.92 4.14
N VAL A 33 41.71 -8.12 4.87
CA VAL A 33 40.28 -8.34 5.00
C VAL A 33 39.59 -7.86 3.74
N GLU A 34 39.29 -8.80 2.88
CA GLU A 34 38.33 -8.54 1.80
C GLU A 34 36.94 -8.42 2.42
N PHE A 35 36.29 -7.26 2.24
CA PHE A 35 34.88 -7.10 2.58
C PHE A 35 34.08 -8.01 1.66
N GLU A 36 33.10 -8.71 2.23
CA GLU A 36 32.16 -9.51 1.45
C GLU A 36 31.53 -8.62 0.37
N THR A 37 31.70 -8.99 -0.89
CA THR A 37 31.12 -8.28 -2.02
C THR A 37 29.95 -9.10 -2.53
N PHE A 38 28.78 -8.46 -2.67
CA PHE A 38 27.62 -9.09 -3.28
C PHE A 38 27.90 -9.46 -4.74
N SER A 39 27.30 -10.56 -5.19
CA SER A 39 27.41 -11.00 -6.58
C SER A 39 27.03 -9.87 -7.56
N THR A 40 27.85 -9.65 -8.58
CA THR A 40 27.59 -8.70 -9.68
C THR A 40 27.03 -9.40 -10.92
N ASN A 41 26.60 -10.66 -10.81
CA ASN A 41 25.99 -11.38 -11.91
C ASN A 41 24.57 -10.85 -12.18
N GLY A 42 24.32 -10.38 -13.41
CA GLY A 42 23.01 -9.89 -13.85
C GLY A 42 22.08 -10.98 -14.37
N ASP A 43 22.58 -12.19 -14.65
CA ASP A 43 21.76 -13.27 -15.23
C ASP A 43 20.78 -13.81 -14.17
N ILE A 44 19.52 -14.00 -14.59
CA ILE A 44 18.45 -14.54 -13.74
C ILE A 44 18.00 -15.91 -14.30
N PHE A 45 17.73 -15.98 -15.59
CA PHE A 45 17.38 -17.21 -16.30
C PHE A 45 17.97 -17.20 -17.71
N ILE A 46 18.88 -18.16 -17.98
CA ILE A 46 19.50 -18.40 -19.26
C ILE A 46 19.51 -19.94 -19.45
N ASP A 47 18.56 -20.50 -20.17
CA ASP A 47 18.27 -21.95 -20.24
C ASP A 47 17.96 -22.62 -18.87
N ALA A 48 18.42 -22.03 -17.77
CA ALA A 48 18.21 -22.49 -16.40
C ALA A 48 18.30 -21.29 -15.44
N PRO A 49 17.74 -21.40 -14.22
CA PRO A 49 17.84 -20.36 -13.20
C PRO A 49 19.30 -20.16 -12.76
N VAL A 50 19.69 -18.90 -12.58
CA VAL A 50 21.04 -18.48 -12.19
C VAL A 50 21.00 -17.80 -10.83
N GLY A 51 21.66 -18.40 -9.82
CA GLY A 51 21.63 -17.88 -8.44
C GLY A 51 20.28 -18.00 -7.74
N LEU A 52 19.37 -18.77 -8.32
CA LEU A 52 18.07 -19.15 -7.80
C LEU A 52 18.09 -20.68 -7.55
N THR A 53 17.05 -21.23 -6.95
CA THR A 53 16.86 -22.69 -6.86
C THR A 53 16.10 -23.21 -8.07
N ASP A 54 16.02 -24.55 -8.22
CA ASP A 54 15.19 -25.16 -9.28
C ASP A 54 13.69 -24.79 -9.12
N GLU A 55 13.26 -24.57 -7.86
CA GLU A 55 11.95 -23.99 -7.52
C GLU A 55 12.14 -22.49 -7.30
N PHE A 56 12.27 -21.74 -8.37
CA PHE A 56 12.63 -20.31 -8.29
C PHE A 56 11.44 -19.35 -8.36
N PHE A 57 10.24 -19.85 -8.54
CA PHE A 57 9.00 -19.08 -8.54
C PHE A 57 8.31 -19.16 -7.16
N ASP A 58 8.19 -18.02 -6.50
CA ASP A 58 7.41 -17.88 -5.28
C ASP A 58 6.09 -17.19 -5.66
N SER A 59 4.97 -17.95 -5.68
CA SER A 59 3.65 -17.44 -6.05
C SER A 59 3.18 -16.34 -5.10
N PHE A 60 2.36 -15.43 -5.59
CA PHE A 60 1.51 -14.59 -4.75
C PHE A 60 0.51 -15.46 -3.98
N ASP A 61 -0.14 -14.87 -2.97
CA ASP A 61 -1.01 -15.62 -2.06
C ASP A 61 -2.17 -16.31 -2.82
N PRO A 62 -2.26 -17.65 -2.80
CA PRO A 62 -3.40 -18.36 -3.40
C PRO A 62 -4.75 -18.01 -2.77
N ASN A 63 -4.78 -17.60 -1.48
CA ASN A 63 -6.02 -17.13 -0.85
C ASN A 63 -6.50 -15.79 -1.43
N ALA A 64 -5.61 -15.02 -2.05
CA ALA A 64 -5.95 -13.83 -2.83
C ALA A 64 -6.30 -14.15 -4.30
N GLY A 65 -6.38 -15.43 -4.68
CA GLY A 65 -6.77 -15.91 -6.00
C GLY A 65 -5.63 -16.11 -6.99
N ALA A 66 -4.37 -16.14 -6.54
CA ALA A 66 -3.23 -16.47 -7.40
C ALA A 66 -3.15 -17.98 -7.65
N ASN A 67 -3.00 -18.39 -8.92
CA ASN A 67 -2.79 -19.79 -9.30
C ASN A 67 -1.30 -20.14 -9.16
N PRO A 68 -0.90 -21.07 -8.29
CA PRO A 68 0.51 -21.44 -8.10
C PRO A 68 1.00 -22.49 -9.13
N GLU A 69 0.11 -23.15 -9.87
CA GLU A 69 0.41 -24.33 -10.69
C GLU A 69 0.76 -23.97 -12.15
N GLY A 70 0.45 -22.75 -12.60
CA GLY A 70 0.62 -22.32 -13.99
C GLY A 70 2.04 -21.97 -14.39
N PHE A 71 3.07 -22.26 -13.56
CA PHE A 71 4.46 -21.91 -13.80
C PHE A 71 5.35 -23.12 -14.06
N GLY A 72 6.28 -22.99 -15.01
CA GLY A 72 7.24 -24.03 -15.31
C GLY A 72 8.30 -23.61 -16.33
N THR A 73 9.00 -24.58 -16.88
CA THR A 73 9.94 -24.42 -18.00
C THR A 73 9.46 -25.20 -19.23
N ASP A 74 9.91 -24.80 -20.41
CA ASP A 74 9.56 -25.44 -21.70
C ASP A 74 10.81 -25.61 -22.54
N ASP A 75 11.17 -26.88 -22.82
CA ASP A 75 12.32 -27.24 -23.64
C ASP A 75 11.99 -27.30 -25.14
N ASN A 76 10.74 -27.01 -25.52
CA ASN A 76 10.32 -27.04 -26.93
C ASN A 76 10.17 -25.60 -27.50
N VAL A 77 10.09 -24.60 -26.65
CA VAL A 77 9.90 -23.19 -27.04
C VAL A 77 10.97 -22.35 -26.34
N ALA A 78 12.01 -21.93 -27.08
CA ALA A 78 13.05 -21.04 -26.57
C ALA A 78 13.34 -19.93 -27.59
N PHE A 79 13.80 -18.76 -27.13
CA PHE A 79 14.34 -17.70 -27.99
C PHE A 79 15.77 -18.03 -28.38
N ARG A 80 16.56 -18.45 -27.40
CA ARG A 80 17.93 -18.97 -27.57
C ARG A 80 18.11 -20.20 -26.68
N GLY A 81 19.18 -20.97 -26.95
CA GLY A 81 19.48 -22.14 -26.15
C GLY A 81 18.48 -23.28 -26.31
N GLN A 82 18.07 -23.86 -25.20
CA GLN A 82 17.26 -25.08 -25.17
C GLN A 82 15.98 -24.96 -24.33
N SER A 83 15.87 -23.97 -23.44
CA SER A 83 14.75 -23.87 -22.51
C SER A 83 14.33 -22.42 -22.30
N SER A 84 13.05 -22.21 -22.01
CA SER A 84 12.51 -20.93 -21.57
C SER A 84 11.58 -21.12 -20.35
N ILE A 85 11.28 -20.04 -19.66
CA ILE A 85 10.22 -20.01 -18.65
C ILE A 85 8.86 -20.05 -19.36
N ARG A 86 7.97 -20.91 -18.92
CA ARG A 86 6.58 -21.01 -19.40
C ARG A 86 5.62 -20.61 -18.30
N ILE A 87 4.68 -19.74 -18.64
CA ILE A 87 3.61 -19.27 -17.76
C ILE A 87 2.26 -19.52 -18.45
N ASP A 88 1.43 -20.33 -17.80
CA ASP A 88 0.06 -20.60 -18.22
C ASP A 88 -0.89 -19.71 -17.42
N VAL A 89 -1.47 -18.71 -18.07
CA VAL A 89 -2.41 -17.75 -17.46
C VAL A 89 -3.78 -18.41 -17.39
N PRO A 90 -4.35 -18.61 -16.19
CA PRO A 90 -5.64 -19.29 -16.01
C PRO A 90 -6.82 -18.45 -16.50
N ALA A 91 -7.98 -19.08 -16.70
CA ALA A 91 -9.25 -18.39 -16.84
C ALA A 91 -9.70 -17.83 -15.45
N PRO A 92 -10.58 -16.81 -15.40
CA PRO A 92 -11.00 -16.19 -14.13
C PRO A 92 -11.75 -17.13 -13.18
N ASP A 93 -12.33 -18.21 -13.71
CA ASP A 93 -13.09 -19.23 -12.98
C ASP A 93 -12.29 -20.52 -12.73
N ASP A 94 -10.97 -20.46 -12.91
CA ASP A 94 -10.09 -21.60 -12.61
C ASP A 94 -10.11 -21.89 -11.10
N PRO A 95 -10.35 -23.15 -10.69
CA PRO A 95 -10.47 -23.49 -9.28
C PRO A 95 -9.17 -23.31 -8.47
N ASP A 96 -8.02 -23.28 -9.15
CA ASP A 96 -6.70 -23.10 -8.52
C ASP A 96 -6.27 -21.63 -8.46
N GLY A 97 -7.10 -20.71 -9.01
CA GLY A 97 -6.88 -19.25 -8.98
C GLY A 97 -7.10 -18.57 -10.32
N GLY A 98 -7.73 -17.39 -10.32
CA GLY A 98 -8.16 -16.67 -11.53
C GLY A 98 -7.07 -15.79 -12.20
N PHE A 99 -5.87 -15.73 -11.65
CA PHE A 99 -4.69 -15.08 -12.24
C PHE A 99 -3.42 -15.79 -11.83
N ILE A 100 -2.28 -15.49 -12.47
CA ILE A 100 -0.98 -16.01 -12.07
C ILE A 100 -0.01 -14.86 -11.83
N GLY A 101 0.77 -14.95 -10.76
CA GLY A 101 1.82 -13.99 -10.45
C GLY A 101 2.67 -14.45 -9.28
N GLY A 102 3.86 -13.85 -9.19
CA GLY A 102 4.81 -14.15 -8.14
C GLY A 102 6.18 -13.53 -8.41
N ILE A 103 7.15 -13.91 -7.62
CA ILE A 103 8.48 -13.32 -7.61
C ILE A 103 9.59 -14.36 -7.78
N PHE A 104 10.74 -13.91 -8.27
CA PHE A 104 12.01 -14.66 -8.31
C PHE A 104 12.98 -13.99 -7.35
N LEU A 105 13.38 -14.72 -6.32
CA LEU A 105 14.31 -14.21 -5.30
C LEU A 105 15.73 -14.74 -5.54
N ASP A 106 16.73 -13.87 -5.39
CA ASP A 106 18.10 -14.33 -5.17
C ASP A 106 18.16 -15.09 -3.84
N ARG A 107 18.68 -16.31 -3.87
CA ARG A 107 18.74 -17.20 -2.69
C ARG A 107 19.99 -16.97 -1.84
N GLY A 108 20.90 -16.11 -2.30
CA GLY A 108 22.05 -15.63 -1.54
C GLY A 108 21.75 -14.37 -0.74
N ASP A 109 22.79 -13.61 -0.47
CA ASP A 109 22.73 -12.36 0.31
C ASP A 109 22.27 -11.15 -0.54
N GLY A 110 21.85 -11.39 -1.78
CA GLY A 110 21.47 -10.38 -2.75
C GLY A 110 22.60 -10.06 -3.74
N ARG A 111 22.27 -9.23 -4.74
CA ARG A 111 23.20 -8.88 -5.83
C ARG A 111 23.47 -7.38 -5.86
N ASN A 112 24.69 -7.04 -6.19
CA ASN A 112 25.07 -5.67 -6.53
C ASN A 112 24.78 -5.42 -8.02
N LEU A 113 23.70 -4.71 -8.28
CA LEU A 113 23.20 -4.39 -9.62
C LEU A 113 23.57 -2.97 -10.07
N THR A 114 24.45 -2.27 -9.36
CA THR A 114 24.87 -0.88 -9.67
C THR A 114 25.56 -0.73 -11.03
N GLY A 115 26.04 -1.83 -11.61
CA GLY A 115 26.68 -1.86 -12.92
C GLY A 115 25.72 -1.92 -14.12
N PHE A 116 24.40 -2.06 -13.88
CA PHE A 116 23.38 -2.25 -14.91
C PHE A 116 22.48 -1.03 -15.03
N ASP A 117 21.80 -0.88 -16.17
CA ASP A 117 20.84 0.22 -16.40
C ASP A 117 19.43 -0.27 -16.80
N ALA A 118 19.28 -1.59 -17.04
CA ALA A 118 17.97 -2.20 -17.32
C ALA A 118 17.88 -3.65 -16.86
N LEU A 119 16.67 -4.09 -16.52
CA LEU A 119 16.24 -5.46 -16.59
C LEU A 119 15.72 -5.73 -18.00
N THR A 120 16.16 -6.82 -18.64
CA THR A 120 15.73 -7.19 -19.99
C THR A 120 15.36 -8.66 -20.08
N PHE A 121 14.46 -8.96 -20.99
CA PHE A 121 14.09 -10.34 -21.34
C PHE A 121 13.44 -10.38 -22.72
N TYR A 122 13.39 -11.57 -23.32
CA TYR A 122 12.56 -11.83 -24.49
C TYR A 122 11.26 -12.48 -24.05
N THR A 123 10.15 -12.08 -24.67
CA THR A 123 8.85 -12.71 -24.40
C THR A 123 8.07 -12.97 -25.66
N LYS A 124 7.22 -14.02 -25.61
CA LYS A 124 6.35 -14.47 -26.69
C LYS A 124 5.05 -14.98 -26.08
N GLY A 125 3.90 -14.68 -26.67
CA GLY A 125 2.61 -15.23 -26.31
C GLY A 125 2.13 -16.32 -27.26
N SER A 126 1.31 -17.24 -26.78
CA SER A 126 0.53 -18.15 -27.64
C SER A 126 -0.47 -17.41 -28.50
N ILE A 127 -0.93 -16.27 -28.01
CA ILE A 127 -1.81 -15.30 -28.66
C ILE A 127 -1.34 -13.86 -28.36
N THR A 128 -1.90 -12.89 -29.03
CA THR A 128 -1.74 -11.48 -28.63
C THR A 128 -2.52 -11.23 -27.34
N ALA A 129 -1.80 -10.82 -26.29
CA ALA A 129 -2.34 -10.56 -24.96
C ALA A 129 -1.49 -9.48 -24.27
N THR A 130 -1.67 -9.30 -22.96
CA THR A 130 -0.89 -8.34 -22.16
C THR A 130 -0.53 -8.99 -20.82
N ILE A 131 0.74 -8.93 -20.42
CA ILE A 131 1.13 -9.17 -19.04
C ILE A 131 0.76 -7.91 -18.26
N GLY A 132 -0.01 -8.04 -17.18
CA GLY A 132 -0.51 -6.91 -16.40
C GLY A 132 0.62 -6.08 -15.80
N GLU A 133 1.51 -6.76 -15.07
CA GLU A 133 2.66 -6.14 -14.42
C GLU A 133 3.91 -7.01 -14.54
N VAL A 134 5.05 -6.36 -14.70
CA VAL A 134 6.38 -6.98 -14.58
C VAL A 134 7.35 -6.00 -13.94
N GLY A 135 8.38 -6.51 -13.27
CA GLY A 135 9.39 -5.66 -12.69
C GLY A 135 10.44 -6.41 -11.89
N PHE A 136 11.05 -5.71 -10.95
CA PHE A 136 12.05 -6.22 -10.02
C PHE A 136 11.99 -5.47 -8.70
N GLY A 137 12.77 -5.89 -7.69
CA GLY A 137 12.86 -5.24 -6.39
C GLY A 137 11.73 -5.61 -5.43
N THR A 138 10.83 -6.53 -5.82
CA THR A 138 9.81 -7.11 -4.95
C THR A 138 10.37 -8.38 -4.32
N ASP A 139 10.46 -8.42 -2.98
CA ASP A 139 11.14 -9.49 -2.24
C ASP A 139 10.26 -10.09 -1.12
N PHE A 140 8.95 -9.80 -1.10
CA PHE A 140 8.00 -10.09 -0.02
C PHE A 140 8.39 -9.51 1.36
N GLY A 141 9.35 -8.58 1.38
CA GLY A 141 9.79 -7.84 2.56
C GLY A 141 9.47 -6.35 2.43
N GLU A 142 10.51 -5.52 2.52
CA GLU A 142 10.33 -4.06 2.43
C GLU A 142 10.03 -3.56 1.01
N ASN A 143 10.31 -4.35 -0.04
CA ASN A 143 10.19 -3.98 -1.45
C ASN A 143 10.87 -2.63 -1.76
N LYS A 144 12.05 -2.45 -1.15
CA LYS A 144 12.74 -1.17 -0.96
C LYS A 144 12.94 -0.39 -2.25
N PHE A 145 13.31 -1.10 -3.29
CA PHE A 145 13.61 -0.56 -4.62
C PHE A 145 12.79 -1.22 -5.71
N ALA A 146 11.51 -1.49 -5.41
CA ALA A 146 10.59 -2.05 -6.38
C ALA A 146 10.40 -1.10 -7.58
N VAL A 147 10.39 -1.71 -8.76
CA VAL A 147 10.15 -1.06 -10.05
C VAL A 147 9.11 -1.87 -10.80
N THR A 148 8.03 -1.23 -11.23
CA THR A 148 6.92 -1.87 -11.94
C THR A 148 6.71 -1.23 -13.30
N ALA A 149 6.65 -2.08 -14.33
CA ALA A 149 6.16 -1.73 -15.65
C ALA A 149 4.82 -2.43 -15.89
N GLN A 150 3.85 -1.70 -16.43
CA GLN A 150 2.50 -2.20 -16.63
C GLN A 150 2.18 -2.43 -18.10
N ASN A 151 1.22 -3.33 -18.34
CA ASN A 151 0.62 -3.57 -19.66
C ASN A 151 1.64 -3.96 -20.74
N ILE A 152 2.53 -4.92 -20.45
CA ILE A 152 3.51 -5.41 -21.42
C ILE A 152 2.82 -6.24 -22.48
N ARG A 153 2.82 -5.73 -23.73
CA ARG A 153 2.16 -6.35 -24.87
C ARG A 153 2.90 -7.61 -25.33
N LEU A 154 2.19 -8.70 -25.41
CA LEU A 154 2.63 -9.96 -25.99
C LEU A 154 2.33 -10.01 -27.50
N SER A 155 3.22 -10.68 -28.23
CA SER A 155 3.07 -11.04 -29.63
C SER A 155 3.35 -12.53 -29.80
N THR A 156 2.85 -13.14 -30.85
CA THR A 156 3.20 -14.51 -31.22
C THR A 156 4.65 -14.67 -31.72
N ASP A 157 5.36 -13.56 -31.92
CA ASP A 157 6.78 -13.50 -32.20
C ASP A 157 7.55 -13.05 -30.97
N TRP A 158 8.77 -13.55 -30.79
CA TRP A 158 9.66 -13.11 -29.73
C TRP A 158 9.99 -11.62 -29.84
N ARG A 159 9.87 -10.89 -28.72
CA ARG A 159 10.19 -9.47 -28.59
C ARG A 159 11.00 -9.22 -27.34
N LYS A 160 12.01 -8.36 -27.46
CA LYS A 160 12.78 -7.89 -26.31
C LYS A 160 11.95 -6.86 -25.54
N VAL A 161 11.86 -7.03 -24.23
CA VAL A 161 11.34 -6.07 -23.26
C VAL A 161 12.52 -5.46 -22.52
N ILE A 162 12.45 -4.15 -22.28
CA ILE A 162 13.48 -3.38 -21.57
C ILE A 162 12.77 -2.61 -20.47
N ILE A 163 13.14 -2.88 -19.22
CA ILE A 163 12.63 -2.17 -18.03
C ILE A 163 13.79 -1.37 -17.46
N PRO A 164 13.82 -0.05 -17.63
CA PRO A 164 14.90 0.79 -17.13
C PRO A 164 14.98 0.77 -15.60
N ILE A 165 16.21 0.85 -15.06
CA ILE A 165 16.47 1.03 -13.64
C ILE A 165 16.44 2.53 -13.34
N PRO A 166 15.58 2.99 -12.40
CA PRO A 166 15.47 4.43 -12.07
C PRO A 166 16.76 5.06 -11.59
N ASP A 167 17.45 4.40 -10.67
CA ASP A 167 18.76 4.80 -10.16
C ASP A 167 19.57 3.54 -9.79
N PRO A 168 20.49 3.10 -10.67
CA PRO A 168 21.32 1.94 -10.39
C PRO A 168 22.13 2.04 -9.11
N SER A 169 22.52 3.25 -8.68
CA SER A 169 23.36 3.44 -7.49
C SER A 169 22.70 2.96 -6.19
N LYS A 170 21.38 2.81 -6.19
CA LYS A 170 20.59 2.31 -5.05
C LYS A 170 20.65 0.78 -4.91
N LEU A 171 20.93 0.04 -5.99
CA LEU A 171 20.84 -1.43 -6.04
C LEU A 171 22.14 -2.11 -5.62
N VAL A 172 22.66 -1.76 -4.45
CA VAL A 172 23.92 -2.33 -3.91
C VAL A 172 23.72 -3.78 -3.45
N GLN A 173 22.53 -4.11 -2.97
CA GLN A 173 22.18 -5.42 -2.42
C GLN A 173 20.70 -5.70 -2.70
N GLU A 174 20.37 -6.10 -3.94
CA GLU A 174 19.00 -6.39 -4.34
C GLU A 174 18.75 -7.91 -4.31
N ARG A 175 17.59 -8.32 -3.79
CA ARG A 175 17.15 -9.72 -3.73
C ARG A 175 15.98 -10.02 -4.65
N GLY A 176 15.12 -9.06 -4.92
CA GLY A 176 13.96 -9.18 -5.82
C GLY A 176 14.41 -9.13 -7.28
N MET A 177 14.70 -10.30 -7.89
CA MET A 177 15.28 -10.32 -9.22
C MET A 177 14.28 -10.07 -10.33
N PHE A 178 13.06 -10.58 -10.17
CA PHE A 178 11.98 -10.41 -11.14
C PHE A 178 10.64 -10.66 -10.45
N PHE A 179 9.59 -10.01 -10.94
CA PHE A 179 8.21 -10.37 -10.61
C PHE A 179 7.31 -10.15 -11.82
N PHE A 180 6.17 -10.84 -11.83
CA PHE A 180 5.12 -10.61 -12.81
C PHE A 180 3.74 -10.88 -12.20
N SER A 181 2.70 -10.30 -12.84
CA SER A 181 1.30 -10.63 -12.60
C SER A 181 0.56 -10.60 -13.94
N ALA A 182 -0.19 -11.67 -14.23
CA ALA A 182 -0.90 -11.83 -15.50
C ALA A 182 -2.29 -12.43 -15.27
N GLY A 183 -3.27 -11.85 -15.92
CA GLY A 183 -4.66 -12.30 -15.95
C GLY A 183 -5.26 -12.11 -17.35
N THR A 184 -6.56 -12.28 -17.46
CA THR A 184 -7.28 -12.38 -18.73
C THR A 184 -8.01 -11.09 -19.16
N GLN A 185 -7.65 -9.94 -18.58
CA GLN A 185 -8.31 -8.64 -18.84
C GLN A 185 -8.31 -8.25 -20.32
N THR A 186 -7.30 -8.66 -21.08
CA THR A 186 -7.16 -8.34 -22.52
C THR A 186 -7.58 -9.48 -23.45
N THR A 187 -8.00 -10.62 -22.92
CA THR A 187 -8.37 -11.84 -23.66
C THR A 187 -9.84 -12.22 -23.48
N ASN A 188 -10.66 -11.33 -22.94
CA ASN A 188 -12.09 -11.57 -22.66
C ASN A 188 -12.35 -12.81 -21.78
N GLY A 189 -11.50 -13.06 -20.79
CA GLY A 189 -11.62 -14.19 -19.88
C GLY A 189 -10.99 -15.49 -20.38
N PHE A 190 -10.37 -15.52 -21.58
CA PHE A 190 -9.70 -16.73 -22.07
C PHE A 190 -8.26 -16.79 -21.56
N GLY A 191 -7.92 -17.91 -20.93
CA GLY A 191 -6.55 -18.22 -20.53
C GLY A 191 -5.61 -18.30 -21.75
N TYR A 192 -4.32 -18.09 -21.51
CA TYR A 192 -3.28 -18.13 -22.55
C TYR A 192 -1.94 -18.52 -21.96
N THR A 193 -0.99 -18.88 -22.80
CA THR A 193 0.39 -19.17 -22.40
C THR A 193 1.32 -18.09 -22.91
N PHE A 194 2.32 -17.71 -22.12
CA PHE A 194 3.44 -16.93 -22.61
C PHE A 194 4.78 -17.48 -22.10
N TRP A 195 5.85 -17.12 -22.79
CA TRP A 195 7.20 -17.56 -22.49
C TRP A 195 8.10 -16.35 -22.23
N ILE A 196 9.07 -16.56 -21.34
CA ILE A 196 10.15 -15.60 -21.04
C ILE A 196 11.47 -16.32 -21.22
N ASP A 197 12.45 -15.65 -21.86
CA ASP A 197 13.78 -16.18 -22.09
C ASP A 197 14.82 -15.07 -22.02
N GLU A 198 16.10 -15.43 -21.80
CA GLU A 198 17.22 -14.49 -21.67
C GLU A 198 16.92 -13.37 -20.64
N LEU A 199 16.35 -13.75 -19.49
CA LEU A 199 16.00 -12.83 -18.41
C LEU A 199 17.26 -12.44 -17.62
N ARG A 200 17.61 -11.14 -17.68
CA ARG A 200 18.82 -10.64 -17.02
C ARG A 200 18.81 -9.12 -16.81
N PHE A 201 19.65 -8.66 -15.92
CA PHE A 201 20.06 -7.26 -15.86
C PHE A 201 21.16 -7.00 -16.91
N GLU A 202 21.05 -5.92 -17.67
CA GLU A 202 22.01 -5.53 -18.70
C GLU A 202 22.45 -4.06 -18.56
N LYS A 203 23.65 -3.75 -19.00
CA LYS A 203 24.09 -2.38 -19.22
C LYS A 203 23.97 -2.06 -20.72
N LEU A 204 22.87 -1.45 -21.09
CA LEU A 204 22.58 -1.10 -22.48
C LEU A 204 23.30 0.19 -22.90
N GLY A 205 23.41 1.17 -22.00
CA GLY A 205 24.02 2.46 -22.27
C GLY A 205 23.23 3.36 -23.24
N THR A 206 22.02 2.95 -23.61
CA THR A 206 21.14 3.64 -24.57
C THR A 206 19.88 4.21 -23.93
N ILE A 207 19.70 4.00 -22.62
CA ILE A 207 18.58 4.57 -21.85
C ILE A 207 18.89 6.03 -21.57
N ALA A 208 18.01 6.91 -22.01
CA ALA A 208 18.26 8.34 -22.01
C ALA A 208 17.08 9.16 -21.48
N GLN A 209 17.33 10.43 -21.21
CA GLN A 209 16.34 11.46 -20.85
C GLN A 209 15.45 11.03 -19.67
N PRO A 210 16.00 10.74 -18.49
CA PRO A 210 15.20 10.44 -17.32
C PRO A 210 14.31 11.61 -16.94
N ARG A 211 13.03 11.35 -16.76
CA ARG A 211 12.00 12.32 -16.35
C ARG A 211 11.22 11.75 -15.19
N PRO A 212 11.68 11.97 -13.96
CA PRO A 212 10.94 11.55 -12.76
C PRO A 212 9.70 12.43 -12.56
N ALA A 213 8.70 11.85 -11.92
CA ALA A 213 7.49 12.54 -11.51
C ALA A 213 6.99 12.05 -10.15
N ILE A 214 6.43 12.95 -9.37
CA ILE A 214 5.60 12.68 -8.20
C ILE A 214 4.18 13.15 -8.51
N LEU A 215 3.17 12.59 -7.85
CA LEU A 215 1.77 12.96 -8.06
C LEU A 215 1.36 12.94 -9.56
N ASN A 216 1.89 11.95 -10.32
CA ASN A 216 1.70 11.84 -11.77
C ASN A 216 2.16 13.08 -12.57
N GLY A 217 3.09 13.86 -12.02
CA GLY A 217 3.62 15.08 -12.64
C GLY A 217 2.74 16.31 -12.51
N VAL A 218 1.77 16.29 -11.60
CA VAL A 218 0.82 17.40 -11.36
C VAL A 218 1.20 18.15 -10.09
N ASP A 219 1.11 19.48 -10.13
CA ASP A 219 1.17 20.30 -8.94
C ASP A 219 -0.19 20.24 -8.24
N VAL A 220 -0.23 19.74 -7.02
CA VAL A 220 -1.45 19.53 -6.24
C VAL A 220 -1.49 20.54 -5.10
N GLU A 221 -2.57 21.31 -5.00
CA GLU A 221 -2.88 22.14 -3.84
C GLU A 221 -3.74 21.30 -2.89
N GLN A 222 -3.34 21.25 -1.62
CA GLN A 222 -4.05 20.47 -0.60
C GLN A 222 -4.08 21.20 0.72
N ASP A 223 -5.26 21.29 1.32
CA ASP A 223 -5.41 21.72 2.70
C ASP A 223 -4.94 20.60 3.64
N GLY A 224 -4.22 20.98 4.70
CA GLY A 224 -3.66 20.07 5.68
C GLY A 224 -4.02 20.46 7.12
N PHE A 225 -3.90 19.51 8.02
CA PHE A 225 -4.08 19.72 9.47
C PHE A 225 -2.84 19.23 10.20
N VAL A 226 -2.44 19.97 11.23
CA VAL A 226 -1.31 19.57 12.08
C VAL A 226 -1.58 18.17 12.68
N GLY A 227 -0.64 17.26 12.47
CA GLY A 227 -0.73 15.86 12.90
C GLY A 227 -1.33 14.91 11.87
N ALA A 228 -1.97 15.38 10.81
CA ALA A 228 -2.47 14.51 9.73
C ALA A 228 -1.37 14.22 8.70
N PRO A 229 -0.94 12.95 8.52
CA PRO A 229 0.07 12.64 7.51
C PRO A 229 -0.54 12.63 6.10
N VAL A 230 0.29 12.97 5.10
CA VAL A 230 -0.07 12.87 3.68
C VAL A 230 0.91 11.95 2.98
N SER A 231 0.42 10.97 2.23
CA SER A 231 1.28 10.06 1.46
C SER A 231 1.38 10.51 0.00
N LEU A 232 2.61 10.62 -0.51
CA LEU A 232 2.85 10.94 -1.90
C LEU A 232 2.69 9.69 -2.77
N GLY A 233 1.83 9.78 -3.77
CA GLY A 233 1.62 8.74 -4.78
C GLY A 233 2.07 9.17 -6.17
N GLY A 234 1.75 8.36 -7.20
CA GLY A 234 2.07 8.67 -8.59
C GLY A 234 3.56 8.84 -8.87
N LEU A 235 4.39 8.02 -8.18
CA LEU A 235 5.85 8.05 -8.26
C LEU A 235 6.31 7.29 -9.49
N THR A 236 6.76 7.99 -10.51
CA THR A 236 7.13 7.38 -11.79
C THR A 236 8.44 7.94 -12.33
N GLN A 237 9.06 7.18 -13.23
CA GLN A 237 10.14 7.69 -14.07
C GLN A 237 9.95 7.27 -15.51
N THR A 238 10.01 8.22 -16.42
CA THR A 238 9.93 7.99 -17.86
C THR A 238 11.30 8.14 -18.47
N PHE A 239 11.65 7.20 -19.35
CA PHE A 239 12.89 7.21 -20.13
C PHE A 239 12.60 7.18 -21.61
N ASN A 240 13.56 7.61 -22.41
CA ASN A 240 13.59 7.40 -23.84
C ASN A 240 14.48 6.19 -24.15
N LEU A 241 13.92 5.16 -24.80
CA LEU A 241 14.63 3.97 -25.24
C LEU A 241 15.31 4.21 -26.60
N ASP A 242 16.21 3.33 -27.02
CA ASP A 242 16.91 3.35 -28.31
C ASP A 242 15.98 3.28 -29.51
N THR A 243 14.79 2.72 -29.33
CA THR A 243 13.67 2.73 -30.30
C THR A 243 13.06 4.11 -30.53
N GLY A 244 13.43 5.11 -29.74
CA GLY A 244 12.81 6.44 -29.71
C GLY A 244 11.48 6.50 -28.95
N GLN A 245 11.03 5.39 -28.37
CA GLN A 245 9.81 5.33 -27.58
C GLN A 245 10.07 5.76 -26.13
N ASN A 246 9.09 6.43 -25.53
CA ASN A 246 9.08 6.66 -24.08
C ASN A 246 8.60 5.39 -23.38
N PHE A 247 9.28 5.06 -22.29
CA PHE A 247 8.91 3.97 -21.41
C PHE A 247 8.84 4.47 -19.98
N THR A 248 7.70 4.27 -19.33
CA THR A 248 7.44 4.74 -17.95
C THR A 248 7.39 3.54 -17.02
N VAL A 249 8.06 3.67 -15.88
CA VAL A 249 8.00 2.73 -14.77
C VAL A 249 7.48 3.44 -13.54
N THR A 250 6.74 2.73 -12.70
CA THR A 250 6.49 3.12 -11.32
C THR A 250 7.72 2.75 -10.50
N ALA A 251 8.18 3.65 -9.65
CA ALA A 251 9.36 3.46 -8.82
C ALA A 251 9.01 3.60 -7.35
N ALA A 252 9.58 2.73 -6.50
CA ALA A 252 9.40 2.83 -5.05
C ALA A 252 9.87 4.18 -4.50
N PRO A 253 9.27 4.68 -3.41
CA PRO A 253 9.60 6.00 -2.86
C PRO A 253 11.09 6.18 -2.55
N ARG A 254 11.79 5.15 -2.12
CA ARG A 254 13.22 5.20 -1.77
C ARG A 254 14.18 5.49 -2.93
N TYR A 255 13.69 5.49 -4.16
CA TYR A 255 14.44 6.03 -5.31
C TYR A 255 14.49 7.56 -5.29
N PHE A 256 13.50 8.21 -4.68
CA PHE A 256 13.37 9.66 -4.66
C PHE A 256 14.06 10.26 -3.43
N ASN A 257 14.59 11.46 -3.61
CA ASN A 257 15.00 12.34 -2.52
C ASN A 257 13.93 13.43 -2.42
N PHE A 258 13.12 13.38 -1.37
CA PHE A 258 12.05 14.34 -1.12
C PHE A 258 12.57 15.54 -0.32
N GLU A 259 12.04 16.73 -0.59
CA GLU A 259 12.39 17.96 0.10
C GLU A 259 11.13 18.76 0.42
N SER A 260 11.12 19.40 1.58
CA SER A 260 10.10 20.37 2.00
C SER A 260 10.67 21.78 1.98
N SER A 261 9.89 22.72 1.49
CA SER A 261 10.28 24.16 1.49
C SER A 261 10.27 24.78 2.89
N ASP A 262 9.48 24.22 3.82
CA ASP A 262 9.43 24.68 5.23
C ASP A 262 9.27 23.49 6.18
N LEU A 263 10.37 23.14 6.86
CA LEU A 263 10.41 22.04 7.83
C LEU A 263 9.65 22.36 9.13
N SER A 264 9.28 23.59 9.38
CA SER A 264 8.42 23.93 10.52
C SER A 264 6.95 23.67 10.26
N VAL A 265 6.54 23.63 9.00
CA VAL A 265 5.18 23.33 8.54
C VAL A 265 5.03 21.85 8.21
N ALA A 266 5.93 21.30 7.41
CA ALA A 266 5.87 19.89 7.01
C ALA A 266 7.28 19.30 6.80
N SER A 267 7.46 18.04 7.17
CA SER A 267 8.62 17.23 6.84
C SER A 267 8.20 16.01 6.01
N VAL A 268 9.11 15.43 5.23
CA VAL A 268 8.82 14.25 4.42
C VAL A 268 9.93 13.22 4.64
N ASN A 269 9.54 11.96 4.78
CA ASN A 269 10.47 10.85 4.96
C ASN A 269 10.80 10.14 3.64
N GLU A 270 11.72 9.18 3.67
CA GLU A 270 12.16 8.40 2.50
C GLU A 270 11.08 7.50 1.89
N LEU A 271 9.95 7.30 2.58
CA LEU A 271 8.80 6.57 2.08
C LEU A 271 7.76 7.49 1.41
N GLY A 272 8.07 8.79 1.28
CA GLY A 272 7.14 9.76 0.71
C GLY A 272 5.97 10.10 1.63
N VAL A 273 6.12 9.82 2.94
CA VAL A 273 5.11 10.22 3.93
C VAL A 273 5.46 11.60 4.47
N VAL A 274 4.56 12.54 4.28
CA VAL A 274 4.65 13.92 4.75
C VAL A 274 4.01 14.00 6.12
N SER A 275 4.78 14.44 7.12
CA SER A 275 4.29 14.76 8.46
C SER A 275 4.00 16.25 8.54
N VAL A 276 2.75 16.62 8.83
CA VAL A 276 2.32 18.02 8.99
C VAL A 276 2.57 18.45 10.44
N LEU A 277 3.46 19.41 10.65
CA LEU A 277 4.02 19.75 11.96
C LEU A 277 3.51 21.10 12.50
N GLY A 278 3.15 22.03 11.63
CA GLY A 278 2.74 23.39 12.03
C GLY A 278 1.91 24.08 10.96
N THR A 279 1.32 25.22 11.33
CA THR A 279 0.51 26.05 10.42
C THR A 279 1.38 26.83 9.43
N GLY A 280 0.85 27.07 8.22
CA GLY A 280 1.51 27.81 7.15
C GLY A 280 1.52 27.04 5.85
N ASP A 281 2.31 27.48 4.89
CA ASP A 281 2.43 26.89 3.57
C ASP A 281 3.74 26.10 3.45
N ALA A 282 3.68 24.91 2.85
CA ALA A 282 4.87 24.12 2.53
C ALA A 282 4.71 23.43 1.16
N ALA A 283 5.74 23.54 0.32
CA ALA A 283 5.81 22.79 -0.93
C ALA A 283 6.74 21.58 -0.76
N ILE A 284 6.22 20.39 -1.10
CA ILE A 284 6.99 19.16 -1.13
C ILE A 284 7.34 18.85 -2.59
N THR A 285 8.63 18.71 -2.84
CA THR A 285 9.21 18.39 -4.15
C THR A 285 10.11 17.17 -4.04
N ALA A 286 10.58 16.66 -5.18
CA ALA A 286 11.49 15.53 -5.18
C ALA A 286 12.53 15.60 -6.30
N THR A 287 13.63 14.88 -6.11
CA THR A 287 14.59 14.55 -7.17
C THR A 287 14.79 13.05 -7.24
N LEU A 288 15.15 12.52 -8.42
CA LEU A 288 15.59 11.15 -8.59
C LEU A 288 16.83 11.14 -9.47
N ALA A 289 17.90 10.47 -9.02
CA ALA A 289 19.21 10.45 -9.68
C ALA A 289 19.70 11.86 -10.09
N ASN A 290 19.51 12.86 -9.22
CA ASN A 290 19.82 14.28 -9.40
C ASN A 290 18.99 15.00 -10.51
N VAL A 291 17.90 14.40 -10.99
CA VAL A 291 16.96 15.06 -11.89
C VAL A 291 15.74 15.49 -11.09
N ALA A 292 15.32 16.75 -11.22
CA ALA A 292 14.12 17.25 -10.56
C ALA A 292 12.87 16.52 -11.10
N ALA A 293 12.03 16.04 -10.19
CA ALA A 293 10.75 15.44 -10.54
C ALA A 293 9.75 16.53 -10.92
N SER A 294 8.89 16.23 -11.89
CA SER A 294 7.70 17.03 -12.14
C SER A 294 6.62 16.73 -11.10
N GLY A 295 5.75 17.71 -10.85
CA GLY A 295 4.73 17.67 -9.80
C GLY A 295 5.28 18.13 -8.45
N SER A 296 4.38 18.69 -7.64
CA SER A 296 4.63 19.12 -6.26
C SER A 296 3.37 18.98 -5.42
N LEU A 297 3.52 18.78 -4.12
CA LEU A 297 2.42 18.91 -3.17
C LEU A 297 2.57 20.26 -2.46
N ASN A 298 1.62 21.17 -2.67
CA ASN A 298 1.56 22.47 -2.03
C ASN A 298 0.53 22.38 -0.90
N LEU A 299 1.01 22.28 0.34
CA LEU A 299 0.19 22.22 1.53
C LEU A 299 -0.14 23.62 2.03
N ASN A 300 -1.41 23.87 2.35
CA ASN A 300 -1.89 25.00 3.10
C ASN A 300 -2.43 24.52 4.44
N VAL A 301 -1.73 24.77 5.52
CA VAL A 301 -2.07 24.28 6.86
C VAL A 301 -2.65 25.39 7.71
N ALA A 302 -3.99 25.39 7.87
CA ALA A 302 -4.71 26.44 8.59
C ALA A 302 -4.69 26.25 10.12
N GLY A 303 -4.53 25.03 10.63
CA GLY A 303 -4.54 24.74 12.07
C GLY A 303 -4.51 23.28 12.43
N SER A 304 -4.83 22.97 13.70
CA SER A 304 -5.04 21.60 14.16
C SER A 304 -6.42 21.09 13.71
N PHE A 305 -6.52 19.78 13.55
CA PHE A 305 -7.80 19.13 13.32
C PHE A 305 -8.75 19.37 14.51
N ASP A 306 -10.01 19.63 14.20
CA ASP A 306 -11.09 19.74 15.19
C ASP A 306 -11.72 18.35 15.36
N PHE A 307 -11.42 17.69 16.47
CA PHE A 307 -11.87 16.32 16.76
C PHE A 307 -13.31 16.30 17.26
N ALA A 308 -13.96 15.16 17.09
CA ALA A 308 -15.28 14.90 17.65
C ALA A 308 -15.27 14.98 19.18
N PRO A 309 -16.39 15.33 19.82
CA PRO A 309 -16.51 15.30 21.28
C PRO A 309 -16.26 13.90 21.83
N THR A 310 -15.60 13.81 22.98
CA THR A 310 -15.43 12.53 23.68
C THR A 310 -16.82 11.94 24.04
N PRO A 311 -17.13 10.70 23.63
CA PRO A 311 -18.40 10.09 23.95
C PRO A 311 -18.53 9.81 25.45
N PRO A 312 -19.78 9.68 25.98
CA PRO A 312 -20.01 9.41 27.39
C PRO A 312 -19.41 8.07 27.82
N ASP A 313 -18.92 7.99 29.04
CA ASP A 313 -18.45 6.72 29.62
C ASP A 313 -19.64 5.75 29.81
N ARG A 314 -19.55 4.55 29.24
CA ARG A 314 -20.57 3.49 29.29
C ARG A 314 -19.92 2.19 29.75
N ASN A 315 -20.74 1.29 30.38
CA ASN A 315 -20.23 -0.03 30.69
C ASN A 315 -19.85 -0.78 29.39
N PRO A 316 -18.72 -1.51 29.38
CA PRO A 316 -18.29 -2.25 28.17
C PRO A 316 -19.33 -3.25 27.63
N GLU A 317 -20.19 -3.80 28.51
CA GLU A 317 -21.27 -4.72 28.11
C GLU A 317 -22.47 -4.03 27.44
N ASP A 318 -22.55 -2.70 27.54
CA ASP A 318 -23.63 -1.90 26.96
C ASP A 318 -23.19 -1.19 25.66
N VAL A 319 -21.97 -1.47 25.16
CA VAL A 319 -21.40 -0.84 23.97
C VAL A 319 -20.74 -1.88 23.07
N ILE A 320 -20.98 -1.78 21.75
CA ILE A 320 -20.20 -2.42 20.70
C ILE A 320 -19.62 -1.27 19.86
N SER A 321 -18.33 -1.02 20.03
CA SER A 321 -17.64 0.06 19.33
C SER A 321 -17.08 -0.44 18.00
N ILE A 322 -17.44 0.26 16.92
CA ILE A 322 -16.92 0.01 15.57
C ILE A 322 -15.70 0.90 15.33
N PHE A 323 -15.82 2.18 15.69
CA PHE A 323 -14.75 3.16 15.54
C PHE A 323 -14.87 4.26 16.59
N SER A 324 -13.94 4.32 17.52
CA SER A 324 -13.83 5.37 18.53
C SER A 324 -12.48 5.26 19.24
N ASP A 325 -11.88 6.38 19.59
CA ASP A 325 -10.67 6.40 20.43
C ASP A 325 -10.99 6.24 21.94
N SER A 326 -12.26 6.25 22.31
CA SER A 326 -12.71 6.16 23.72
C SER A 326 -13.12 4.76 24.15
N TYR A 327 -13.36 3.84 23.21
CA TYR A 327 -13.82 2.48 23.47
C TYR A 327 -12.91 1.43 22.85
N ASN A 328 -13.05 0.17 23.26
CA ASN A 328 -12.39 -0.95 22.59
C ASN A 328 -13.17 -1.30 21.32
N ASN A 329 -12.57 -1.01 20.16
CA ASN A 329 -13.18 -1.28 18.87
C ASN A 329 -13.17 -2.79 18.54
N ILE A 330 -14.22 -3.24 17.86
CA ILE A 330 -14.20 -4.50 17.13
C ILE A 330 -13.21 -4.43 15.95
N THR A 331 -12.91 -5.58 15.35
CA THR A 331 -12.12 -5.60 14.11
C THR A 331 -12.96 -5.04 12.97
N VAL A 332 -12.42 -4.08 12.23
CA VAL A 332 -13.00 -3.53 11.00
C VAL A 332 -12.18 -4.04 9.83
N ASP A 333 -12.84 -4.67 8.86
CA ASP A 333 -12.21 -5.22 7.66
C ASP A 333 -11.85 -4.09 6.68
N PHE A 334 -12.79 -3.16 6.45
CA PHE A 334 -12.61 -2.04 5.52
C PHE A 334 -13.35 -0.80 6.01
N PHE A 335 -12.71 0.37 5.93
CA PHE A 335 -13.35 1.68 6.12
C PHE A 335 -13.89 2.27 4.82
N ASN A 336 -13.50 1.75 3.68
CA ASN A 336 -14.02 2.07 2.36
C ASN A 336 -13.83 0.84 1.46
N GLY A 337 -14.80 -0.07 1.49
CA GLY A 337 -14.80 -1.28 0.68
C GLY A 337 -15.00 -0.97 -0.81
N PHE A 338 -14.57 -1.90 -1.67
CA PHE A 338 -14.75 -1.78 -3.12
C PHE A 338 -16.18 -2.14 -3.51
N PHE A 339 -17.09 -1.17 -3.49
CA PHE A 339 -18.45 -1.34 -3.96
C PHE A 339 -18.60 -0.82 -5.39
N GLY A 340 -19.17 -1.63 -6.29
CA GLY A 340 -19.42 -1.22 -7.67
C GLY A 340 -20.34 -0.01 -7.73
N GLY A 341 -19.89 1.08 -8.35
CA GLY A 341 -20.62 2.33 -8.45
C GLY A 341 -20.35 3.35 -7.35
N SER A 342 -19.54 3.01 -6.33
CA SER A 342 -19.05 4.01 -5.36
C SER A 342 -18.02 4.94 -6.02
N THR A 343 -18.20 6.24 -5.76
CA THR A 343 -17.22 7.30 -6.12
C THR A 343 -16.50 7.84 -4.89
N THR A 344 -16.88 7.36 -3.71
CA THR A 344 -16.34 7.84 -2.43
C THR A 344 -14.87 7.49 -2.28
N LEU A 345 -14.08 8.48 -1.90
CA LEU A 345 -12.65 8.35 -1.60
C LEU A 345 -12.43 8.56 -0.11
N GLY A 346 -11.27 8.08 0.39
CA GLY A 346 -10.88 8.25 1.79
C GLY A 346 -11.14 7.01 2.64
N GLY A 347 -11.14 7.19 3.96
CA GLY A 347 -11.26 6.16 4.99
C GLY A 347 -10.70 6.63 6.32
N ALA A 348 -10.38 5.71 7.23
CA ALA A 348 -9.78 6.04 8.52
C ALA A 348 -8.33 6.54 8.36
N ILE A 349 -8.03 7.66 8.99
CA ILE A 349 -6.70 8.26 9.03
C ILE A 349 -6.30 8.58 10.48
N PRO A 350 -5.04 8.38 10.84
CA PRO A 350 -4.52 8.87 12.11
C PRO A 350 -4.28 10.38 12.03
N VAL A 351 -4.71 11.12 13.05
CA VAL A 351 -4.44 12.55 13.20
C VAL A 351 -3.95 12.78 14.63
N ALA A 352 -2.66 13.16 14.79
CA ALA A 352 -1.98 13.24 16.08
C ALA A 352 -2.04 11.90 16.86
N ASP A 353 -2.73 11.87 18.00
CA ASP A 353 -2.91 10.69 18.86
C ASP A 353 -4.32 10.07 18.77
N GLN A 354 -5.11 10.53 17.82
CA GLN A 354 -6.48 10.06 17.57
C GLN A 354 -6.64 9.56 16.14
N ASN A 355 -7.80 8.98 15.84
CA ASN A 355 -8.18 8.55 14.52
C ASN A 355 -9.48 9.24 14.10
N VAL A 356 -9.65 9.46 12.81
CA VAL A 356 -10.87 10.01 12.22
C VAL A 356 -11.11 9.37 10.86
N ILE A 357 -12.37 9.19 10.48
CA ILE A 357 -12.72 8.78 9.12
C ILE A 357 -13.01 10.04 8.31
N GLN A 358 -12.36 10.20 7.15
CA GLN A 358 -12.66 11.26 6.19
C GLN A 358 -13.08 10.66 4.86
N TYR A 359 -14.21 11.14 4.34
CA TYR A 359 -14.72 10.77 3.03
C TYR A 359 -14.91 12.00 2.16
N THR A 360 -14.46 11.87 0.89
CA THR A 360 -14.67 12.87 -0.17
C THR A 360 -15.33 12.23 -1.38
N ASN A 361 -15.97 13.03 -2.23
CA ASN A 361 -16.78 12.54 -3.35
C ASN A 361 -17.82 11.49 -2.93
N LEU A 362 -18.42 11.69 -1.74
CA LEU A 362 -19.38 10.77 -1.16
C LEU A 362 -20.60 10.61 -2.08
N ASN A 363 -20.85 9.36 -2.49
CA ASN A 363 -22.16 8.94 -2.97
C ASN A 363 -22.70 7.81 -2.10
N PHE A 364 -21.91 6.77 -1.85
CA PHE A 364 -22.11 5.80 -0.79
C PHE A 364 -20.80 5.13 -0.40
N VAL A 365 -20.69 4.73 0.86
CA VAL A 365 -19.54 4.01 1.40
C VAL A 365 -19.98 3.17 2.58
N SER A 366 -19.34 2.04 2.82
CA SER A 366 -19.59 1.21 4.00
C SER A 366 -18.33 0.97 4.80
N VAL A 367 -18.47 1.08 6.12
CA VAL A 367 -17.52 0.51 7.09
C VAL A 367 -17.96 -0.94 7.31
N GLU A 368 -17.10 -1.89 6.94
CA GLU A 368 -17.39 -3.31 7.00
C GLU A 368 -16.63 -4.01 8.12
N PHE A 369 -17.34 -4.84 8.89
CA PHE A 369 -16.84 -5.64 10.02
C PHE A 369 -17.51 -7.02 9.99
N SER A 370 -17.28 -7.75 8.91
CA SER A 370 -17.93 -9.02 8.60
C SER A 370 -17.13 -10.26 9.06
N ASN A 371 -15.89 -10.07 9.48
CA ASN A 371 -14.99 -11.16 9.86
C ASN A 371 -14.42 -11.01 11.29
N PRO A 372 -15.18 -11.39 12.34
CA PRO A 372 -16.57 -11.92 12.32
C PRO A 372 -17.65 -10.83 12.31
N THR A 373 -18.85 -11.18 11.85
CA THR A 373 -20.07 -10.39 12.05
C THR A 373 -20.39 -10.22 13.54
N VAL A 374 -21.22 -9.23 13.87
CA VAL A 374 -21.51 -8.83 15.26
C VAL A 374 -22.95 -9.12 15.64
N ASP A 375 -23.18 -9.77 16.79
CA ASP A 375 -24.50 -9.88 17.40
C ASP A 375 -24.84 -8.58 18.15
N ALA A 376 -25.61 -7.71 17.51
CA ALA A 376 -26.10 -6.46 18.05
C ALA A 376 -27.57 -6.54 18.53
N SER A 377 -28.12 -7.75 18.73
CA SER A 377 -29.52 -7.98 19.08
C SER A 377 -29.94 -7.37 20.43
N GLN A 378 -28.99 -7.09 21.32
CA GLN A 378 -29.22 -6.46 22.61
C GLN A 378 -29.02 -4.94 22.57
N MET A 379 -28.53 -4.38 21.49
CA MET A 379 -28.33 -2.95 21.32
C MET A 379 -29.63 -2.27 20.92
N THR A 380 -29.83 -1.06 21.39
CA THR A 380 -31.05 -0.27 21.14
C THR A 380 -30.83 0.90 20.19
N HIS A 381 -29.61 1.40 20.12
CA HIS A 381 -29.25 2.58 19.35
C HIS A 381 -27.89 2.40 18.64
N ILE A 382 -27.69 3.15 17.58
CA ILE A 382 -26.38 3.47 17.03
C ILE A 382 -26.11 4.96 17.23
N HIS A 383 -24.88 5.27 17.64
CA HIS A 383 -24.33 6.62 17.68
C HIS A 383 -23.29 6.81 16.59
N VAL A 384 -23.28 8.00 15.98
CA VAL A 384 -22.27 8.42 15.03
C VAL A 384 -22.03 9.91 15.19
N ASP A 385 -20.79 10.34 15.38
CA ASP A 385 -20.41 11.74 15.24
C ASP A 385 -20.10 12.04 13.77
N VAL A 386 -20.71 13.09 13.23
CA VAL A 386 -20.53 13.51 11.83
C VAL A 386 -20.22 15.00 11.79
N LYS A 387 -19.25 15.39 10.97
CA LYS A 387 -19.00 16.77 10.57
C LYS A 387 -19.09 16.85 9.05
N VAL A 388 -19.88 17.81 8.54
CA VAL A 388 -19.92 18.09 7.10
C VAL A 388 -18.85 19.13 6.79
N ASP A 389 -17.85 18.74 5.97
CA ASP A 389 -16.68 19.55 5.70
C ASP A 389 -16.87 20.53 4.52
N GLU A 390 -18.11 20.73 4.10
CA GLU A 390 -18.52 21.68 3.07
C GLU A 390 -19.70 22.54 3.53
N THR A 391 -20.07 23.53 2.72
CA THR A 391 -21.23 24.36 3.00
C THR A 391 -22.53 23.61 2.72
N LEU A 392 -23.40 23.49 3.71
CA LEU A 392 -24.70 22.85 3.58
C LEU A 392 -25.72 23.77 2.91
N ASP A 393 -26.42 23.24 1.91
CA ASP A 393 -27.57 23.84 1.26
C ASP A 393 -28.90 23.32 1.85
N PRO A 394 -30.00 24.09 1.76
CA PRO A 394 -31.31 23.62 2.21
C PRO A 394 -31.76 22.36 1.45
N GLY A 395 -31.93 21.28 2.15
CA GLY A 395 -32.31 19.97 1.60
C GLY A 395 -31.20 18.95 1.54
N ASP A 396 -29.97 19.33 1.90
CA ASP A 396 -28.89 18.38 2.03
C ASP A 396 -29.16 17.35 3.11
N ALA A 397 -28.84 16.11 2.82
CA ALA A 397 -29.18 14.99 3.66
C ALA A 397 -28.10 13.91 3.66
N LEU A 398 -27.85 13.34 4.83
CA LEU A 398 -27.06 12.14 5.02
C LEU A 398 -27.98 10.99 5.44
N ILE A 399 -27.84 9.83 4.81
CA ILE A 399 -28.54 8.61 5.16
C ILE A 399 -27.53 7.65 5.79
N ILE A 400 -27.91 7.07 6.92
CA ILE A 400 -27.14 6.00 7.57
C ILE A 400 -27.91 4.70 7.37
N GLU A 401 -27.22 3.65 6.93
CA GLU A 401 -27.78 2.33 6.69
C GLU A 401 -27.03 1.28 7.54
N LEU A 402 -27.77 0.23 7.92
CA LEU A 402 -27.22 -0.94 8.59
C LEU A 402 -27.47 -2.16 7.73
N VAL A 403 -26.49 -3.08 7.65
CA VAL A 403 -26.57 -4.33 6.89
C VAL A 403 -26.23 -5.51 7.78
N ASP A 404 -27.12 -6.50 7.82
CA ASP A 404 -26.94 -7.79 8.49
C ASP A 404 -26.82 -8.89 7.41
N PHE A 405 -25.74 -9.70 7.49
CA PHE A 405 -25.42 -10.74 6.50
C PHE A 405 -26.15 -12.06 6.74
N GLY A 406 -27.22 -12.05 7.57
CA GLY A 406 -28.03 -13.24 7.79
C GLY A 406 -27.31 -14.38 8.52
N ALA A 407 -27.91 -15.54 8.50
CA ALA A 407 -27.46 -16.69 9.30
C ALA A 407 -26.17 -17.35 8.78
N ASN A 408 -25.80 -17.11 7.54
CA ASN A 408 -24.59 -17.68 6.92
C ASN A 408 -23.35 -16.78 7.07
N ASN A 409 -23.50 -15.55 7.57
CA ASN A 409 -22.44 -14.54 7.76
C ASN A 409 -21.71 -14.12 6.46
N VAL A 410 -22.38 -14.22 5.33
CA VAL A 410 -21.80 -13.91 4.01
C VAL A 410 -22.74 -12.99 3.25
N ALA A 411 -22.23 -11.94 2.65
CA ALA A 411 -23.00 -11.04 1.79
C ALA A 411 -23.52 -11.79 0.56
N ASN A 412 -24.83 -11.98 0.47
CA ASN A 412 -25.51 -12.65 -0.64
C ASN A 412 -26.45 -11.73 -1.42
N GLY A 413 -26.76 -10.57 -0.85
CA GLY A 413 -27.61 -9.55 -1.47
C GLY A 413 -29.12 -9.73 -1.26
N PRO A 414 -29.95 -8.84 -1.84
CA PRO A 414 -31.39 -8.80 -1.66
C PRO A 414 -32.08 -10.11 -2.10
N GLY A 415 -33.05 -10.54 -1.32
CA GLY A 415 -33.83 -11.76 -1.60
C GLY A 415 -33.25 -13.06 -1.03
N THR A 416 -32.17 -12.95 -0.29
CA THR A 416 -31.53 -14.03 0.48
C THR A 416 -31.92 -13.93 1.96
N ASP A 417 -31.05 -14.43 2.88
CA ASP A 417 -31.18 -14.24 4.33
C ASP A 417 -30.60 -12.91 4.81
N ASP A 418 -29.92 -12.14 3.94
CA ASP A 418 -29.41 -10.82 4.23
C ASP A 418 -30.56 -9.80 4.42
N SER A 419 -30.34 -8.82 5.29
CA SER A 419 -31.24 -7.69 5.45
C SER A 419 -30.47 -6.39 5.58
N ALA A 420 -31.05 -5.32 5.03
CA ALA A 420 -30.47 -3.98 5.15
C ALA A 420 -31.58 -2.94 5.30
N GLY A 421 -31.35 -1.97 6.15
CA GLY A 421 -32.29 -0.90 6.40
C GLY A 421 -31.65 0.46 6.46
N ALA A 422 -32.38 1.46 5.96
CA ALA A 422 -32.01 2.86 6.03
C ALA A 422 -32.79 3.55 7.16
N ALA A 423 -32.10 4.37 7.94
CA ALA A 423 -32.74 5.32 8.83
C ALA A 423 -33.34 6.49 8.05
N PRO A 424 -34.27 7.26 8.65
CA PRO A 424 -34.71 8.53 8.06
C PRO A 424 -33.52 9.46 7.77
N PRO A 425 -33.51 10.17 6.64
CA PRO A 425 -32.40 11.06 6.31
C PRO A 425 -32.15 12.11 7.39
N VAL A 426 -30.90 12.26 7.79
CA VAL A 426 -30.44 13.30 8.70
C VAL A 426 -30.28 14.59 7.91
N THR A 427 -31.04 15.64 8.29
CA THR A 427 -31.02 16.94 7.61
C THR A 427 -30.85 18.08 8.61
N SER A 428 -31.79 18.21 9.56
CA SER A 428 -31.86 19.35 10.47
C SER A 428 -30.79 19.37 11.57
N ALA A 429 -30.20 18.21 11.86
CA ALA A 429 -29.12 18.09 12.83
C ALA A 429 -27.79 18.54 12.28
N LEU A 430 -27.52 18.32 10.99
CA LEU A 430 -26.23 18.59 10.36
C LEU A 430 -25.85 20.09 10.43
N ARG A 431 -24.57 20.33 10.58
CA ARG A 431 -23.97 21.68 10.60
C ARG A 431 -22.72 21.67 9.73
N SER A 432 -22.53 22.74 8.97
CA SER A 432 -21.31 22.95 8.18
C SER A 432 -20.12 23.25 9.10
N GLY A 433 -19.08 22.44 9.03
CA GLY A 433 -17.84 22.61 9.79
C GLY A 433 -17.93 22.31 11.30
N GLU A 434 -19.05 21.79 11.79
CA GLU A 434 -19.25 21.47 13.21
C GLU A 434 -19.55 19.97 13.39
N TRP A 435 -18.99 19.34 14.43
CA TRP A 435 -19.32 17.99 14.82
C TRP A 435 -20.73 17.91 15.43
N VAL A 436 -21.48 16.91 14.99
CA VAL A 436 -22.84 16.64 15.46
C VAL A 436 -22.97 15.16 15.80
N GLY A 437 -23.30 14.86 17.06
CA GLY A 437 -23.66 13.52 17.51
C GLY A 437 -25.07 13.14 17.03
N ILE A 438 -25.20 12.01 16.40
CA ILE A 438 -26.42 11.47 15.84
C ILE A 438 -26.75 10.15 16.53
N ASP A 439 -27.78 10.11 17.34
CA ASP A 439 -28.29 8.91 17.99
C ASP A 439 -29.52 8.40 17.24
N ILE A 440 -29.47 7.17 16.73
CA ILE A 440 -30.54 6.58 15.95
C ILE A 440 -31.01 5.28 16.62
N PRO A 441 -32.29 5.16 17.00
CA PRO A 441 -32.83 3.89 17.44
C PRO A 441 -32.76 2.83 16.35
N ILE A 442 -32.29 1.62 16.66
CA ILE A 442 -32.15 0.53 15.70
C ILE A 442 -33.48 0.20 15.01
N THR A 443 -34.60 0.39 15.72
CA THR A 443 -35.94 0.22 15.14
C THR A 443 -36.29 1.20 14.02
N SER A 444 -35.52 2.27 13.86
CA SER A 444 -35.70 3.25 12.76
C SER A 444 -35.16 2.76 11.41
N PHE A 445 -34.37 1.70 11.38
CA PHE A 445 -33.80 1.12 10.15
C PHE A 445 -34.80 0.21 9.42
N SER A 446 -36.05 0.59 9.39
CA SER A 446 -37.15 -0.19 8.80
C SER A 446 -37.40 0.10 7.32
N ASN A 447 -36.81 1.15 6.78
CA ASN A 447 -36.94 1.50 5.36
C ASN A 447 -35.99 0.65 4.52
N GLY A 448 -36.38 0.33 3.28
CA GLY A 448 -35.49 -0.29 2.31
C GLY A 448 -34.34 0.65 1.90
N THR A 449 -33.25 0.06 1.45
CA THR A 449 -32.08 0.77 0.93
C THR A 449 -32.12 0.87 -0.59
N GLY A 450 -31.25 1.73 -1.15
CA GLY A 450 -31.07 1.84 -2.61
C GLY A 450 -30.56 0.56 -3.28
N GLY A 451 -30.04 -0.41 -2.51
CA GLY A 451 -29.57 -1.72 -2.96
C GLY A 451 -30.65 -2.76 -3.20
N GLY A 452 -31.94 -2.42 -2.96
CA GLY A 452 -33.08 -3.32 -3.20
C GLY A 452 -33.53 -4.14 -1.99
N PHE A 453 -32.99 -3.87 -0.80
CA PHE A 453 -33.47 -4.41 0.47
C PHE A 453 -34.75 -3.71 0.94
N THR A 454 -35.55 -4.38 1.75
CA THR A 454 -36.87 -3.91 2.20
C THR A 454 -36.89 -3.38 3.64
N GLY A 455 -35.78 -3.41 4.34
CA GLY A 455 -35.60 -2.97 5.72
C GLY A 455 -34.72 -3.95 6.50
N LEU A 456 -34.18 -3.49 7.62
CA LEU A 456 -33.40 -4.33 8.52
C LEU A 456 -34.33 -5.29 9.28
N ILE A 457 -34.10 -6.58 9.17
CA ILE A 457 -34.92 -7.64 9.76
C ILE A 457 -34.28 -8.22 11.02
N SER A 458 -32.95 -8.29 11.01
CA SER A 458 -32.12 -8.86 12.08
C SER A 458 -30.93 -7.94 12.37
N THR A 459 -30.34 -8.12 13.55
CA THR A 459 -29.06 -7.53 13.95
C THR A 459 -28.18 -8.56 14.65
N THR A 460 -28.43 -9.86 14.41
CA THR A 460 -27.65 -10.94 15.01
C THR A 460 -26.34 -11.19 14.27
N ASN A 461 -26.26 -10.75 13.02
CA ASN A 461 -25.08 -10.88 12.16
C ASN A 461 -24.82 -9.55 11.44
N LEU A 462 -24.83 -8.45 12.22
CA LEU A 462 -24.55 -7.11 11.70
C LEU A 462 -23.13 -7.05 11.17
N ALA A 463 -22.96 -6.49 9.96
CA ALA A 463 -21.72 -6.54 9.22
C ALA A 463 -21.26 -5.19 8.66
N GLN A 464 -22.19 -4.23 8.44
CA GLN A 464 -21.85 -2.95 7.84
C GLN A 464 -22.65 -1.78 8.44
N VAL A 465 -21.96 -0.64 8.50
CA VAL A 465 -22.57 0.70 8.64
C VAL A 465 -22.24 1.49 7.39
N SER A 466 -23.26 1.98 6.69
CA SER A 466 -23.08 2.72 5.43
C SER A 466 -23.49 4.17 5.56
N PHE A 467 -22.80 5.04 4.84
CA PHE A 467 -23.09 6.46 4.68
C PHE A 467 -23.44 6.72 3.21
N VAL A 468 -24.62 7.31 2.98
CA VAL A 468 -25.14 7.57 1.64
C VAL A 468 -25.60 9.02 1.54
N SER A 469 -25.15 9.71 0.50
CA SER A 469 -25.66 11.03 0.15
C SER A 469 -25.60 11.26 -1.36
N SER A 470 -26.53 12.04 -1.88
CA SER A 470 -26.52 12.56 -3.24
C SER A 470 -26.27 14.07 -3.30
N THR A 471 -26.13 14.70 -2.16
CA THR A 471 -26.07 16.16 -2.03
C THR A 471 -24.89 16.63 -1.18
N ILE A 472 -24.36 15.77 -0.32
CA ILE A 472 -23.16 16.04 0.51
C ILE A 472 -22.01 15.21 -0.04
N SER A 473 -20.89 15.86 -0.31
CA SER A 473 -19.67 15.26 -0.89
C SER A 473 -18.60 14.95 0.15
N ASP A 474 -18.44 15.83 1.14
CA ASP A 474 -17.29 15.80 2.04
C ASP A 474 -17.73 15.75 3.50
N ILE A 475 -17.39 14.65 4.17
CA ILE A 475 -17.72 14.44 5.60
C ILE A 475 -16.52 13.88 6.37
N SER A 476 -16.43 14.26 7.64
CA SER A 476 -15.64 13.54 8.65
C SER A 476 -16.59 12.76 9.56
N VAL A 477 -16.19 11.56 9.95
CA VAL A 477 -16.98 10.66 10.81
C VAL A 477 -16.10 10.14 11.94
N ASP A 478 -16.68 10.05 13.12
CA ASP A 478 -16.04 9.52 14.32
C ASP A 478 -17.06 8.86 15.24
N ASN A 479 -16.60 8.21 16.29
CA ASN A 479 -17.42 7.65 17.37
C ASN A 479 -18.60 6.80 16.88
N ILE A 480 -18.31 5.83 15.96
CA ILE A 480 -19.33 4.87 15.51
C ILE A 480 -19.44 3.76 16.54
N TYR A 481 -20.55 3.69 17.26
CA TYR A 481 -20.81 2.60 18.22
C TYR A 481 -22.29 2.30 18.38
N LEU A 482 -22.58 1.04 18.61
CA LEU A 482 -23.91 0.57 19.04
C LEU A 482 -23.98 0.57 20.55
N TYR A 483 -25.13 0.92 21.12
CA TYR A 483 -25.27 0.94 22.58
C TYR A 483 -26.67 0.55 23.04
N ARG A 484 -26.74 0.13 24.29
CA ARG A 484 -27.99 -0.18 25.01
C ARG A 484 -28.25 0.94 26.05
N GLU A 485 -29.48 1.47 26.03
CA GLU A 485 -29.99 2.34 27.09
C GLU A 485 -30.46 1.58 28.31
#